data_93c67324efff40aa793549819190878f
#
_entry.id   93c67324efff40aa793549819190878f
#
_cell.length_a   1.000
_cell.length_b   1.000
_cell.length_c   1.000
_cell.angle_alpha   90.00
_cell.angle_beta   90.00
_cell.angle_gamma   90.00
#
_symmetry.space_group_name_H-M   'P 1'
#
loop_
_entity.id
_entity.type
_entity.pdbx_description
1 polymer ?
#
loop_
_entity_poly.entity_id
_entity_poly.type
_entity_poly.pdbx_seq_one_letter_code
_entity_poly.pdbx_strand_id
1 'polypeptide(L)'
;MSSDARKNANESASGQPNLTRRGFVAGAAATCALGVIGANLFIRQGFDPGAVANASRQKRLRSQVLPAVRGQILDINGNVMARTVQRYNLTADQSAVATFKRYNEDRTQKVEVTPNQLVYEMVDILKTVDPGITDEFIKSKLDGTSKYSVIKANITPEIFNKIDALGAPFIYGEAFSQRLYPNGSVGGSVVGKYNIVEEADGNGTGGTVSRNYSVGIERVFEKELAGTPGERTYEISADGVRIPVAKEEQRLAVDGKNIRLTINRDVQYFAQQVVRARAEELKAEWCTAIVMDVRDGSILALADSSTMDPGAATIEDAADMTPRAISQSVEPGSTVKMLTSSALIEQGLTTPTSVYDVPATLTIDGQTFKDAFEHAAQRRTFSGIITDSMNTGTVLVGQKLSKEERYNWLKKYGAGEFTGIELTGEQQGLIADWRDWDGRQQYTVLFGQGVAQTPLQTAMIFQALGNKGVRLKPRIVDAIIDADGTEHKRAVEPGERMVSEQTAASCLTLMENVVEQGHARTAKVTGYRVGGKTGTAEAPSEKGGYDGYTTSFVGVAPIENPQFLVAVTMQRPEGSVGTNGTTAEFSKIMERTLHTYNVPLSTGEPELIPIFAEDSSNKTS
;
A
#
# COMPACT_ATOMS: atom_id res chain seq x y z
N MET A 1 40.81 44.67 117.19
CA MET A 1 42.25 44.59 116.91
C MET A 1 42.34 44.66 115.44
N SER A 2 42.67 45.73 114.94
CA SER A 2 43.81 46.23 114.22
C SER A 2 43.80 45.80 112.78
N SER A 3 43.62 46.67 111.95
CA SER A 3 44.33 47.73 111.23
C SER A 3 44.84 47.17 109.92
N ASP A 4 44.87 47.64 108.84
CA ASP A 4 45.00 48.95 108.21
C ASP A 4 44.98 48.70 106.66
N ALA A 5 44.34 49.46 106.00
CA ALA A 5 44.59 50.65 105.27
C ALA A 5 45.22 50.55 103.87
N ARG A 6 44.54 51.15 102.98
CA ARG A 6 44.96 52.08 101.90
C ARG A 6 45.41 51.59 100.50
N LYS A 7 44.74 52.16 99.56
CA LYS A 7 45.20 52.89 98.34
C LYS A 7 45.59 52.05 97.11
N ASN A 8 45.25 52.28 95.90
CA ASN A 8 44.97 53.47 95.06
C ASN A 8 44.39 52.94 93.73
N ALA A 9 43.42 53.53 93.23
CA ALA A 9 43.34 54.50 92.14
C ALA A 9 43.74 54.02 90.71
N ASN A 10 42.80 54.17 89.85
CA ASN A 10 42.90 54.49 88.39
C ASN A 10 43.82 53.67 87.50
N GLU A 11 43.18 53.10 86.48
CA GLU A 11 43.39 53.51 85.06
C GLU A 11 42.43 52.77 84.12
N SER A 12 41.66 53.58 83.44
CA SER A 12 40.90 53.20 82.27
C SER A 12 41.84 52.92 81.09
N ALA A 13 41.90 51.73 80.61
CA ALA A 13 42.54 51.46 79.32
C ALA A 13 41.48 50.89 78.34
N SER A 14 41.05 51.75 77.45
CA SER A 14 40.34 51.35 76.21
C SER A 14 41.24 50.43 75.34
N GLY A 15 41.03 49.13 75.45
CA GLY A 15 41.67 48.17 74.54
C GLY A 15 40.98 48.24 73.19
N GLN A 16 41.54 49.00 72.26
CA GLN A 16 41.22 48.80 70.85
C GLN A 16 41.71 47.36 70.39
N PRO A 17 40.88 46.60 69.71
CA PRO A 17 41.32 45.30 69.19
C PRO A 17 42.36 45.54 68.14
N ASN A 18 43.61 45.10 68.39
CA ASN A 18 44.67 45.04 67.38
C ASN A 18 44.31 43.97 66.34
N LEU A 19 43.69 44.41 65.26
CA LEU A 19 43.47 43.61 64.07
C LEU A 19 44.84 43.24 63.51
N THR A 20 45.26 42.00 63.69
CA THR A 20 46.45 41.46 63.05
C THR A 20 46.32 41.62 61.51
N ARG A 21 47.41 41.89 60.82
CA ARG A 21 47.46 42.08 59.35
C ARG A 21 46.73 40.94 58.59
N ARG A 22 46.70 39.74 59.17
CA ARG A 22 45.91 38.60 58.68
C ARG A 22 44.38 38.79 58.87
N GLY A 23 43.95 39.33 59.97
CA GLY A 23 42.53 39.61 60.23
C GLY A 23 41.99 40.72 59.30
N PHE A 24 42.84 41.75 59.00
CA PHE A 24 42.45 42.80 58.05
C PHE A 24 42.33 42.25 56.62
N VAL A 25 43.26 41.40 56.15
CA VAL A 25 43.22 40.77 54.83
C VAL A 25 42.04 39.80 54.73
N ALA A 26 41.75 39.00 55.78
CA ALA A 26 40.58 38.13 55.82
C ALA A 26 39.25 38.90 55.80
N GLY A 27 39.16 40.01 56.57
CA GLY A 27 37.98 40.88 56.53
C GLY A 27 37.76 41.59 55.21
N ALA A 28 38.84 42.09 54.60
CA ALA A 28 38.76 42.69 53.25
C ALA A 28 38.36 41.67 52.19
N ALA A 29 38.93 40.46 52.23
CA ALA A 29 38.53 39.39 51.33
C ALA A 29 37.05 38.96 51.47
N ALA A 30 36.58 38.86 52.72
CA ALA A 30 35.16 38.58 53.02
C ALA A 30 34.23 39.69 52.53
N THR A 31 34.62 40.96 52.68
CA THR A 31 33.84 42.13 52.20
C THR A 31 33.82 42.19 50.69
N CYS A 32 34.93 41.90 50.01
CA CYS A 32 34.99 41.80 48.58
C CYS A 32 34.12 40.64 48.07
N ALA A 33 34.19 39.47 48.71
CA ALA A 33 33.32 38.35 48.36
C ALA A 33 31.83 38.65 48.52
N LEU A 34 31.44 39.29 49.63
CA LEU A 34 30.08 39.78 49.89
C LEU A 34 29.67 40.86 48.88
N GLY A 35 30.59 41.76 48.49
CA GLY A 35 30.38 42.77 47.47
C GLY A 35 30.13 42.12 46.08
N VAL A 36 30.90 41.12 45.70
CA VAL A 36 30.70 40.36 44.45
C VAL A 36 29.38 39.60 44.47
N ILE A 37 29.02 38.97 45.60
CA ILE A 37 27.74 38.26 45.75
C ILE A 37 26.60 39.28 45.71
N GLY A 38 26.70 40.41 46.42
CA GLY A 38 25.71 41.48 46.43
C GLY A 38 25.51 42.12 45.05
N ALA A 39 26.62 42.39 44.32
CA ALA A 39 26.57 42.89 42.95
C ALA A 39 25.96 41.87 42.00
N ASN A 40 26.29 40.59 42.13
CA ASN A 40 25.71 39.51 41.31
C ASN A 40 24.22 39.33 41.58
N LEU A 41 23.79 39.42 42.85
CA LEU A 41 22.39 39.42 43.24
C LEU A 41 21.65 40.65 42.72
N PHE A 42 22.25 41.84 42.82
CA PHE A 42 21.66 43.09 42.35
C PHE A 42 21.53 43.11 40.80
N ILE A 43 22.54 42.64 40.09
CA ILE A 43 22.49 42.49 38.62
C ILE A 43 21.38 41.51 38.23
N ARG A 44 21.31 40.33 38.87
CA ARG A 44 20.32 39.30 38.57
C ARG A 44 18.90 39.63 38.96
N GLN A 45 18.70 40.40 40.05
CA GLN A 45 17.37 40.74 40.55
C GLN A 45 16.92 42.17 40.21
N GLY A 46 17.86 43.09 40.00
CA GLY A 46 17.58 44.50 39.75
C GLY A 46 17.63 44.91 38.26
N PHE A 47 18.57 44.38 37.50
CA PHE A 47 18.74 44.76 36.09
C PHE A 47 18.07 43.81 35.10
N ASP A 48 17.97 42.50 35.40
CA ASP A 48 17.27 41.56 34.53
C ASP A 48 16.54 40.44 35.31
N PRO A 49 15.50 40.81 36.09
CA PRO A 49 14.67 39.82 36.74
C PRO A 49 13.93 38.91 35.77
N GLY A 50 13.72 39.35 34.51
CA GLY A 50 13.10 38.59 33.46
C GLY A 50 13.96 37.44 32.94
N ALA A 51 15.28 37.62 32.80
CA ALA A 51 16.16 36.56 32.32
C ALA A 51 16.26 35.39 33.30
N VAL A 52 16.36 35.69 34.62
CA VAL A 52 16.40 34.64 35.65
C VAL A 52 15.07 33.91 35.75
N ALA A 53 13.96 34.63 35.68
CA ALA A 53 12.61 34.04 35.67
C ALA A 53 12.41 33.18 34.42
N ASN A 54 12.81 33.68 33.25
CA ASN A 54 12.72 32.92 31.99
C ASN A 54 13.62 31.67 31.96
N ALA A 55 14.86 31.78 32.45
CA ALA A 55 15.76 30.62 32.54
C ALA A 55 15.23 29.56 33.53
N SER A 56 14.63 29.98 34.63
CA SER A 56 13.96 29.09 35.58
C SER A 56 12.71 28.45 34.99
N ARG A 57 11.92 29.24 34.23
CA ARG A 57 10.75 28.76 33.51
C ARG A 57 11.11 27.75 32.45
N GLN A 58 12.14 27.99 31.64
CA GLN A 58 12.59 27.07 30.61
C GLN A 58 12.99 25.69 31.16
N LYS A 59 13.61 25.64 32.35
CA LYS A 59 13.93 24.38 33.01
C LYS A 59 12.70 23.56 33.44
N ARG A 60 11.55 24.23 33.66
CA ARG A 60 10.30 23.60 34.06
C ARG A 60 9.37 23.29 32.90
N LEU A 61 9.63 23.86 31.70
CA LEU A 61 8.85 23.56 30.52
C LEU A 61 9.03 22.11 30.09
N ARG A 62 7.94 21.45 29.77
CA ARG A 62 7.90 20.15 29.13
C ARG A 62 7.06 20.28 27.88
N SER A 63 7.58 19.74 26.79
CA SER A 63 6.85 19.60 25.56
C SER A 63 6.33 18.17 25.44
N GLN A 64 5.07 18.06 25.07
CA GLN A 64 4.39 16.81 24.78
C GLN A 64 3.90 16.85 23.35
N VAL A 65 4.30 15.87 22.54
CA VAL A 65 3.76 15.69 21.19
C VAL A 65 2.32 15.21 21.31
N LEU A 66 1.43 15.87 20.59
CA LEU A 66 0.04 15.44 20.41
C LEU A 66 -0.02 14.70 19.08
N PRO A 67 -0.16 13.36 19.07
CA PRO A 67 -0.15 12.61 17.83
C PRO A 67 -1.36 12.99 16.96
N ALA A 68 -1.13 13.13 15.64
CA ALA A 68 -2.20 13.19 14.67
C ALA A 68 -2.78 11.79 14.45
N VAL A 69 -4.07 11.72 14.13
CA VAL A 69 -4.71 10.47 13.72
C VAL A 69 -4.39 10.24 12.25
N ARG A 70 -3.78 9.11 11.94
CA ARG A 70 -3.51 8.71 10.56
C ARG A 70 -4.80 8.48 9.79
N GLY A 71 -4.93 9.10 8.61
CA GLY A 71 -6.10 9.03 7.75
C GLY A 71 -6.47 7.60 7.33
N GLN A 72 -7.70 7.42 6.93
CA GLN A 72 -8.24 6.13 6.49
C GLN A 72 -7.91 5.85 5.02
N ILE A 73 -7.85 4.57 4.67
CA ILE A 73 -7.87 4.11 3.28
C ILE A 73 -9.24 3.46 3.06
N LEU A 74 -9.94 3.92 2.05
CA LEU A 74 -11.31 3.52 1.71
C LEU A 74 -11.34 2.88 0.32
N ASP A 75 -12.26 1.95 0.10
CA ASP A 75 -12.62 1.50 -1.25
C ASP A 75 -13.46 2.56 -1.97
N ILE A 76 -13.83 2.30 -3.24
CA ILE A 76 -14.62 3.23 -4.06
C ILE A 76 -16.00 3.53 -3.45
N ASN A 77 -16.56 2.61 -2.67
CA ASN A 77 -17.86 2.71 -2.01
C ASN A 77 -17.78 3.31 -0.60
N GLY A 78 -16.57 3.71 -0.14
CA GLY A 78 -16.35 4.25 1.20
C GLY A 78 -16.17 3.18 2.28
N ASN A 79 -16.06 1.90 1.93
CA ASN A 79 -15.77 0.85 2.91
C ASN A 79 -14.32 0.97 3.40
N VAL A 80 -14.13 0.86 4.70
CA VAL A 80 -12.81 0.99 5.33
C VAL A 80 -11.90 -0.19 4.99
N MET A 81 -10.77 0.10 4.34
CA MET A 81 -9.69 -0.84 4.06
C MET A 81 -8.58 -0.76 5.13
N ALA A 82 -8.28 0.44 5.61
CA ALA A 82 -7.36 0.68 6.72
C ALA A 82 -7.81 1.86 7.57
N ARG A 83 -7.70 1.74 8.89
CA ARG A 83 -8.00 2.83 9.83
C ARG A 83 -7.11 2.80 11.06
N THR A 84 -6.96 3.96 11.71
CA THR A 84 -6.28 4.06 13.00
C THR A 84 -7.30 4.07 14.13
N VAL A 85 -7.02 3.32 15.19
CA VAL A 85 -7.80 3.29 16.42
C VAL A 85 -6.91 3.57 17.61
N GLN A 86 -7.49 4.22 18.64
CA GLN A 86 -6.80 4.39 19.92
C GLN A 86 -6.85 3.10 20.73
N ARG A 87 -5.74 2.76 21.35
CA ARG A 87 -5.58 1.63 22.26
C ARG A 87 -4.84 2.07 23.51
N TYR A 88 -4.90 1.25 24.53
CA TYR A 88 -4.20 1.49 25.80
C TYR A 88 -3.43 0.25 26.23
N ASN A 89 -2.21 0.47 26.73
CA ASN A 89 -1.55 -0.50 27.59
C ASN A 89 -1.90 -0.17 29.04
N LEU A 90 -2.51 -1.12 29.72
CA LEU A 90 -2.83 -1.01 31.12
C LEU A 90 -1.57 -1.34 31.93
N THR A 91 -1.10 -0.40 32.72
CA THR A 91 0.14 -0.51 33.49
C THR A 91 -0.08 -0.23 34.97
N ALA A 92 0.80 -0.70 35.82
CA ALA A 92 0.78 -0.43 37.25
C ALA A 92 2.15 0.01 37.78
N ASP A 93 2.15 0.89 38.79
CA ASP A 93 3.27 1.14 39.68
C ASP A 93 3.15 0.18 40.88
N GLN A 94 3.91 -0.93 40.86
CA GLN A 94 3.88 -1.95 41.93
C GLN A 94 4.31 -1.35 43.27
N SER A 95 5.23 -0.38 43.28
CA SER A 95 5.74 0.24 44.50
C SER A 95 4.71 1.09 45.24
N ALA A 96 3.64 1.49 44.54
CA ALA A 96 2.55 2.32 45.07
C ALA A 96 1.29 1.53 45.40
N VAL A 97 1.29 0.22 45.21
CA VAL A 97 0.11 -0.63 45.46
C VAL A 97 -0.22 -0.66 46.95
N ALA A 98 -1.35 -0.09 47.33
CA ALA A 98 -1.84 -0.01 48.69
C ALA A 98 -3.38 0.06 48.72
N THR A 99 -3.98 -0.12 49.89
CA THR A 99 -5.38 0.22 50.15
C THR A 99 -5.64 1.70 49.87
N PHE A 100 -6.66 2.01 49.09
CA PHE A 100 -7.02 3.37 48.71
C PHE A 100 -8.48 3.65 48.95
N LYS A 101 -8.88 4.91 48.85
CA LYS A 101 -10.28 5.34 49.04
C LYS A 101 -10.85 5.88 47.74
N ARG A 102 -12.02 5.35 47.35
CA ARG A 102 -12.82 5.90 46.24
C ARG A 102 -14.24 6.22 46.69
N TYR A 103 -14.95 7.02 45.91
CA TYR A 103 -16.38 7.23 46.15
C TYR A 103 -17.16 5.96 45.75
N ASN A 104 -18.22 5.66 46.53
CA ASN A 104 -19.22 4.63 46.12
C ASN A 104 -19.95 5.09 44.85
N GLU A 105 -20.75 4.19 44.24
CA GLU A 105 -21.50 4.47 43.01
C GLU A 105 -22.35 5.74 43.08
N ASP A 106 -23.00 5.97 44.24
CA ASP A 106 -23.86 7.16 44.50
C ASP A 106 -23.06 8.41 44.81
N ARG A 107 -21.74 8.34 44.86
CA ARG A 107 -20.82 9.45 45.25
C ARG A 107 -21.11 10.08 46.59
N THR A 108 -21.80 9.38 47.51
CA THR A 108 -22.20 9.88 48.83
C THR A 108 -21.15 9.65 49.91
N GLN A 109 -20.37 8.55 49.80
CA GLN A 109 -19.36 8.18 50.80
C GLN A 109 -18.08 7.64 50.12
N LYS A 110 -16.95 7.83 50.81
CA LYS A 110 -15.69 7.19 50.42
C LYS A 110 -15.57 5.84 51.09
N VAL A 111 -15.39 4.81 50.27
CA VAL A 111 -15.16 3.40 50.70
C VAL A 111 -13.70 3.05 50.54
N GLU A 112 -13.18 2.25 51.45
CA GLU A 112 -11.83 1.68 51.34
C GLU A 112 -11.87 0.47 50.42
N VAL A 113 -10.90 0.41 49.49
CA VAL A 113 -10.73 -0.69 48.52
C VAL A 113 -9.36 -1.29 48.74
N THR A 114 -9.33 -2.59 49.02
CA THR A 114 -8.09 -3.35 49.16
C THR A 114 -7.55 -3.76 47.78
N PRO A 115 -6.24 -4.03 47.63
CA PRO A 115 -5.67 -4.55 46.38
C PRO A 115 -6.35 -5.85 45.90
N ASN A 116 -6.73 -6.74 46.83
CA ASN A 116 -7.44 -7.98 46.50
C ASN A 116 -8.84 -7.70 45.89
N GLN A 117 -9.59 -6.77 46.46
CA GLN A 117 -10.91 -6.39 45.92
C GLN A 117 -10.76 -5.78 44.54
N LEU A 118 -9.75 -4.89 44.33
CA LEU A 118 -9.46 -4.31 43.03
C LEU A 118 -9.14 -5.38 41.98
N VAL A 119 -8.36 -6.42 42.36
CA VAL A 119 -8.07 -7.56 41.47
C VAL A 119 -9.34 -8.22 40.97
N TYR A 120 -10.30 -8.54 41.85
CA TYR A 120 -11.56 -9.15 41.43
C TYR A 120 -12.35 -8.27 40.46
N GLU A 121 -12.45 -6.97 40.74
CA GLU A 121 -13.14 -6.03 39.86
C GLU A 121 -12.45 -5.89 38.50
N MET A 122 -11.10 -5.85 38.46
CA MET A 122 -10.33 -5.81 37.22
C MET A 122 -10.49 -7.10 36.40
N VAL A 123 -10.46 -8.26 37.07
CA VAL A 123 -10.63 -9.55 36.41
C VAL A 123 -12.01 -9.67 35.77
N ASP A 124 -13.07 -9.22 36.48
CA ASP A 124 -14.42 -9.22 35.94
C ASP A 124 -14.54 -8.38 34.64
N ILE A 125 -13.94 -7.19 34.64
CA ILE A 125 -13.90 -6.33 33.45
C ILE A 125 -13.04 -6.96 32.32
N LEU A 126 -11.83 -7.44 32.63
CA LEU A 126 -10.86 -7.93 31.64
C LEU A 126 -11.27 -9.27 31.06
N LYS A 127 -12.02 -10.13 31.79
CA LYS A 127 -12.58 -11.40 31.27
C LYS A 127 -13.54 -11.17 30.10
N THR A 128 -14.13 -10.00 29.97
CA THR A 128 -15.00 -9.68 28.83
C THR A 128 -14.25 -9.67 27.49
N VAL A 129 -12.93 -9.45 27.52
CA VAL A 129 -12.06 -9.39 26.33
C VAL A 129 -10.97 -10.46 26.29
N ASP A 130 -10.67 -11.06 27.44
CA ASP A 130 -9.74 -12.18 27.55
C ASP A 130 -10.21 -13.16 28.64
N PRO A 131 -10.96 -14.21 28.26
CA PRO A 131 -11.49 -15.18 29.21
C PRO A 131 -10.43 -15.95 30.01
N GLY A 132 -9.18 -15.93 29.54
CA GLY A 132 -8.04 -16.61 30.20
C GLY A 132 -7.42 -15.84 31.36
N ILE A 133 -7.84 -14.59 31.62
CA ILE A 133 -7.32 -13.80 32.73
C ILE A 133 -7.81 -14.37 34.07
N THR A 134 -6.86 -14.54 35.01
CA THR A 134 -7.13 -15.02 36.37
C THR A 134 -6.72 -14.00 37.42
N ASP A 135 -7.25 -14.20 38.64
CA ASP A 135 -6.89 -13.36 39.81
C ASP A 135 -5.38 -13.45 40.10
N GLU A 136 -4.80 -14.65 40.00
CA GLU A 136 -3.39 -14.89 40.23
C GLU A 136 -2.53 -14.14 39.21
N PHE A 137 -2.97 -14.08 37.95
CA PHE A 137 -2.27 -13.34 36.91
C PHE A 137 -2.23 -11.84 37.25
N ILE A 138 -3.38 -11.22 37.56
CA ILE A 138 -3.44 -9.78 37.91
C ILE A 138 -2.66 -9.52 39.19
N LYS A 139 -2.76 -10.37 40.23
CA LYS A 139 -1.98 -10.27 41.46
C LYS A 139 -0.47 -10.25 41.17
N SER A 140 0.01 -11.15 40.30
CA SER A 140 1.43 -11.21 39.92
C SER A 140 1.92 -9.93 39.23
N LYS A 141 1.03 -9.21 38.56
CA LYS A 141 1.34 -7.93 37.90
C LYS A 141 1.32 -6.73 38.85
N LEU A 142 0.60 -6.84 39.96
CA LEU A 142 0.54 -5.82 41.01
C LEU A 142 1.57 -6.04 42.12
N ASP A 143 2.10 -7.25 42.27
CA ASP A 143 3.08 -7.61 43.29
C ASP A 143 4.52 -7.31 42.81
N GLY A 144 5.29 -6.61 43.63
CA GLY A 144 6.68 -6.25 43.35
C GLY A 144 7.05 -4.84 43.76
N THR A 145 8.18 -4.37 43.25
CA THR A 145 8.74 -3.02 43.55
C THR A 145 8.97 -2.17 42.29
N SER A 146 8.64 -2.70 41.11
CA SER A 146 8.81 -1.97 39.86
C SER A 146 7.82 -0.83 39.76
N LYS A 147 8.29 0.34 39.31
CA LYS A 147 7.41 1.48 38.99
C LYS A 147 6.63 1.31 37.68
N TYR A 148 6.92 0.22 36.95
CA TYR A 148 6.29 -0.06 35.67
C TYR A 148 6.10 -1.57 35.50
N SER A 149 4.84 -2.00 35.45
CA SER A 149 4.44 -3.38 35.19
C SER A 149 3.26 -3.37 34.21
N VAL A 150 3.41 -4.05 33.07
CA VAL A 150 2.32 -4.16 32.09
C VAL A 150 1.35 -5.24 32.56
N ILE A 151 0.12 -4.86 32.87
CA ILE A 151 -0.97 -5.76 33.26
C ILE A 151 -1.58 -6.39 32.00
N LYS A 152 -2.02 -5.55 31.06
CA LYS A 152 -2.61 -5.98 29.80
C LYS A 152 -2.30 -4.97 28.72
N ALA A 153 -1.74 -5.43 27.62
CA ALA A 153 -1.51 -4.60 26.43
C ALA A 153 -2.75 -4.59 25.51
N ASN A 154 -2.87 -3.54 24.70
CA ASN A 154 -3.79 -3.45 23.58
C ASN A 154 -5.29 -3.56 23.95
N ILE A 155 -5.72 -2.91 25.03
CA ILE A 155 -7.13 -2.81 25.39
C ILE A 155 -7.83 -1.64 24.71
N THR A 156 -9.14 -1.76 24.53
CA THR A 156 -9.96 -0.67 23.95
C THR A 156 -10.16 0.49 24.92
N PRO A 157 -10.46 1.71 24.45
CA PRO A 157 -10.83 2.83 25.30
C PRO A 157 -11.98 2.52 26.26
N GLU A 158 -12.97 1.72 25.83
CA GLU A 158 -14.09 1.29 26.67
C GLU A 158 -13.63 0.49 27.88
N ILE A 159 -12.76 -0.48 27.67
CA ILE A 159 -12.21 -1.33 28.73
C ILE A 159 -11.34 -0.48 29.65
N PHE A 160 -10.48 0.37 29.08
CA PHE A 160 -9.67 1.29 29.87
C PHE A 160 -10.53 2.18 30.76
N ASN A 161 -11.56 2.83 30.20
CA ASN A 161 -12.43 3.71 30.97
C ASN A 161 -13.15 2.98 32.13
N LYS A 162 -13.54 1.70 31.95
CA LYS A 162 -14.11 0.89 33.04
C LYS A 162 -13.09 0.63 34.13
N ILE A 163 -11.82 0.35 33.78
CA ILE A 163 -10.73 0.15 34.75
C ILE A 163 -10.38 1.47 35.47
N ASP A 164 -10.26 2.56 34.71
CA ASP A 164 -9.96 3.90 35.25
C ASP A 164 -11.04 4.36 36.26
N ALA A 165 -12.30 4.05 35.98
CA ALA A 165 -13.43 4.32 36.87
C ALA A 165 -13.34 3.60 38.24
N LEU A 166 -12.53 2.55 38.36
CA LEU A 166 -12.24 1.90 39.64
C LEU A 166 -11.42 2.84 40.56
N GLY A 167 -10.78 3.88 40.03
CA GLY A 167 -10.14 4.94 40.77
C GLY A 167 -8.86 4.54 41.52
N ALA A 168 -8.18 3.49 41.09
CA ALA A 168 -6.94 3.03 41.67
C ALA A 168 -5.76 3.97 41.29
N PRO A 169 -5.09 4.66 42.24
CA PRO A 169 -4.13 5.72 41.92
C PRO A 169 -2.80 5.21 41.37
N PHE A 170 -2.58 3.93 41.35
CA PHE A 170 -1.37 3.25 40.86
C PHE A 170 -1.60 2.45 39.56
N ILE A 171 -2.78 2.57 38.96
CA ILE A 171 -3.10 2.00 37.64
C ILE A 171 -3.12 3.12 36.62
N TYR A 172 -2.46 2.91 35.49
CA TYR A 172 -2.32 3.90 34.42
C TYR A 172 -2.67 3.29 33.06
N GLY A 173 -3.11 4.13 32.14
CA GLY A 173 -3.30 3.79 30.74
C GLY A 173 -2.33 4.54 29.86
N GLU A 174 -1.49 3.80 29.14
CA GLU A 174 -0.63 4.36 28.11
C GLU A 174 -1.35 4.30 26.77
N ALA A 175 -1.83 5.44 26.31
CA ALA A 175 -2.51 5.54 25.03
C ALA A 175 -1.52 5.41 23.87
N PHE A 176 -1.88 4.62 22.87
CA PHE A 176 -1.15 4.52 21.61
C PHE A 176 -2.11 4.34 20.44
N SER A 177 -1.62 4.62 19.23
CA SER A 177 -2.37 4.43 17.99
C SER A 177 -2.04 3.09 17.35
N GLN A 178 -3.07 2.31 17.02
CA GLN A 178 -2.94 1.05 16.30
C GLN A 178 -3.57 1.17 14.92
N ARG A 179 -2.81 0.76 13.87
CA ARG A 179 -3.34 0.63 12.53
C ARG A 179 -4.06 -0.69 12.37
N LEU A 180 -5.31 -0.66 11.90
CA LEU A 180 -6.16 -1.83 11.68
C LEU A 180 -6.50 -1.99 10.21
N TYR A 181 -6.53 -3.22 9.74
CA TYR A 181 -6.86 -3.64 8.38
C TYR A 181 -8.03 -4.65 8.45
N PRO A 182 -9.29 -4.17 8.49
CA PRO A 182 -10.45 -5.01 8.80
C PRO A 182 -10.76 -6.07 7.74
N ASN A 183 -10.18 -5.97 6.55
CA ASN A 183 -10.42 -6.90 5.45
C ASN A 183 -9.34 -7.99 5.31
N GLY A 184 -8.37 -8.06 6.24
CA GLY A 184 -7.28 -9.03 6.18
C GLY A 184 -6.51 -8.91 4.88
N SER A 185 -6.33 -10.03 4.17
CA SER A 185 -5.59 -10.09 2.90
C SER A 185 -6.33 -9.53 1.68
N VAL A 186 -7.61 -9.08 1.81
CA VAL A 186 -8.34 -8.52 0.66
C VAL A 186 -7.72 -7.20 0.20
N GLY A 187 -7.08 -7.22 -0.98
CA GLY A 187 -6.32 -6.09 -1.51
C GLY A 187 -5.10 -5.75 -0.66
N GLY A 188 -4.57 -6.71 0.11
CA GLY A 188 -3.50 -6.48 1.09
C GLY A 188 -2.25 -5.85 0.48
N SER A 189 -1.76 -6.36 -0.65
CA SER A 189 -0.60 -5.80 -1.37
C SER A 189 -0.85 -4.41 -1.96
N VAL A 190 -2.11 -4.07 -2.23
CA VAL A 190 -2.51 -2.74 -2.73
C VAL A 190 -2.57 -1.74 -1.57
N VAL A 191 -3.37 -2.05 -0.54
CA VAL A 191 -3.49 -1.20 0.67
C VAL A 191 -2.12 -1.01 1.29
N GLY A 192 -1.39 -2.07 1.40
CA GLY A 192 -0.07 -2.08 2.01
C GLY A 192 -0.12 -2.13 3.52
N LYS A 193 1.06 -2.16 4.13
CA LYS A 193 1.26 -2.18 5.59
C LYS A 193 1.99 -0.93 6.03
N TYR A 194 1.45 -0.24 7.03
CA TYR A 194 2.15 0.83 7.74
C TYR A 194 3.16 0.19 8.71
N ASN A 195 4.45 0.47 8.51
CA ASN A 195 5.51 -0.10 9.32
C ASN A 195 6.66 0.89 9.48
N ILE A 196 6.68 1.59 10.62
CA ILE A 196 7.80 2.45 11.03
C ILE A 196 8.50 1.78 12.20
N VAL A 197 9.80 1.57 12.05
CA VAL A 197 10.66 0.91 13.04
C VAL A 197 11.69 1.91 13.54
N GLU A 198 11.87 2.01 14.87
CA GLU A 198 12.97 2.75 15.47
C GLU A 198 14.19 1.84 15.58
N GLU A 199 15.26 2.22 14.89
CA GLU A 199 16.52 1.50 14.89
C GLU A 199 17.60 2.36 15.53
N ALA A 200 18.63 1.74 16.11
CA ALA A 200 19.80 2.47 16.59
C ALA A 200 20.45 3.26 15.42
N ASP A 201 20.86 4.49 15.69
CA ASP A 201 21.43 5.40 14.69
C ASP A 201 22.76 4.92 14.06
N GLY A 202 23.34 3.85 14.59
CA GLY A 202 24.60 3.26 14.13
C GLY A 202 25.85 4.12 14.44
N ASN A 203 25.68 5.32 15.00
CA ASN A 203 26.77 6.23 15.30
C ASN A 203 27.36 6.06 16.71
N GLY A 204 26.88 5.07 17.48
CA GLY A 204 27.36 4.78 18.84
C GLY A 204 26.99 5.83 19.89
N THR A 205 26.12 6.79 19.55
CA THR A 205 25.66 7.87 20.45
C THR A 205 24.44 7.49 21.26
N GLY A 206 23.88 6.28 21.05
CA GLY A 206 22.66 5.79 21.69
C GLY A 206 21.37 6.45 21.16
N GLY A 207 21.45 7.15 20.04
CA GLY A 207 20.29 7.70 19.34
C GLY A 207 19.50 6.64 18.57
N THR A 208 18.22 6.90 18.29
CA THR A 208 17.37 6.09 17.41
C THR A 208 16.95 6.88 16.18
N VAL A 209 16.82 6.18 15.05
CA VAL A 209 16.32 6.73 13.78
C VAL A 209 15.09 5.95 13.37
N SER A 210 14.00 6.68 13.11
CA SER A 210 12.77 6.07 12.57
C SER A 210 12.96 5.74 11.09
N ARG A 211 12.82 4.47 10.71
CA ARG A 211 12.83 4.01 9.33
C ARG A 211 11.44 3.57 8.90
N ASN A 212 11.03 4.06 7.72
CA ASN A 212 9.73 3.73 7.15
C ASN A 212 9.87 2.55 6.18
N TYR A 213 9.41 1.38 6.61
CA TYR A 213 9.31 0.14 5.83
C TYR A 213 7.89 -0.11 5.32
N SER A 214 7.04 0.90 5.33
CA SER A 214 5.68 0.79 4.79
C SER A 214 5.71 0.47 3.29
N VAL A 215 4.67 -0.22 2.81
CA VAL A 215 4.49 -0.62 1.40
C VAL A 215 3.09 -0.26 0.92
N GLY A 216 2.84 -0.37 -0.39
CA GLY A 216 1.53 -0.10 -0.99
C GLY A 216 1.09 1.37 -0.85
N ILE A 217 -0.22 1.60 -0.80
CA ILE A 217 -0.82 2.94 -0.62
C ILE A 217 -0.36 3.60 0.68
N GLU A 218 -0.17 2.82 1.74
CA GLU A 218 0.39 3.31 3.01
C GLU A 218 1.75 4.00 2.82
N ARG A 219 2.56 3.55 1.86
CA ARG A 219 3.87 4.13 1.54
C ARG A 219 3.76 5.32 0.61
N VAL A 220 2.99 5.17 -0.47
CA VAL A 220 2.91 6.17 -1.55
C VAL A 220 2.27 7.47 -1.05
N PHE A 221 1.24 7.35 -0.20
CA PHE A 221 0.47 8.47 0.35
C PHE A 221 0.80 8.76 1.82
N GLU A 222 2.05 8.47 2.24
CA GLU A 222 2.49 8.73 3.62
C GLU A 222 2.26 10.19 4.05
N LYS A 223 2.56 11.16 3.17
CA LYS A 223 2.40 12.59 3.47
C LYS A 223 0.96 12.99 3.78
N GLU A 224 0.04 12.45 2.98
CA GLU A 224 -1.39 12.72 3.11
C GLU A 224 -1.96 12.00 4.33
N LEU A 225 -1.57 10.74 4.53
CA LEU A 225 -2.10 9.88 5.58
C LEU A 225 -1.59 10.24 6.97
N ALA A 226 -0.32 10.63 7.13
CA ALA A 226 0.30 10.80 8.45
C ALA A 226 -0.28 11.96 9.27
N GLY A 227 -0.76 13.01 8.62
CA GLY A 227 -1.14 14.26 9.28
C GLY A 227 0.06 15.02 9.83
N THR A 228 -0.21 16.02 10.67
CA THR A 228 0.82 16.85 11.31
C THR A 228 0.63 16.80 12.83
N PRO A 229 1.60 16.29 13.58
CA PRO A 229 1.51 16.26 15.03
C PRO A 229 1.36 17.67 15.63
N GLY A 230 0.56 17.78 16.66
CA GLY A 230 0.48 18.93 17.50
C GLY A 230 1.55 18.92 18.59
N GLU A 231 1.60 20.00 19.36
CA GLU A 231 2.54 20.15 20.46
C GLU A 231 1.84 20.89 21.61
N ARG A 232 2.06 20.42 22.82
CA ARG A 232 1.60 21.05 24.04
C ARG A 232 2.78 21.30 24.94
N THR A 233 3.01 22.57 25.30
CA THR A 233 4.06 22.96 26.22
C THR A 233 3.43 23.41 27.52
N TYR A 234 3.84 22.80 28.65
CA TYR A 234 3.33 23.08 29.98
C TYR A 234 4.46 23.12 31.00
N GLU A 235 4.20 23.74 32.18
CA GLU A 235 5.19 23.79 33.26
C GLU A 235 4.94 22.68 34.30
N ILE A 236 6.03 22.09 34.79
CA ILE A 236 6.01 21.13 35.89
C ILE A 236 6.69 21.72 37.14
N SER A 237 6.26 21.25 38.31
CA SER A 237 6.93 21.50 39.60
C SER A 237 8.24 20.72 39.72
N ALA A 238 8.99 20.94 40.77
CA ALA A 238 10.21 20.18 41.08
C ALA A 238 9.94 18.65 41.22
N ASP A 239 8.73 18.31 41.66
CA ASP A 239 8.26 16.94 41.86
C ASP A 239 7.66 16.32 40.59
N GLY A 240 7.76 17.03 39.46
CA GLY A 240 7.26 16.54 38.16
C GLY A 240 5.75 16.72 37.93
N VAL A 241 5.03 17.33 38.86
CA VAL A 241 3.57 17.56 38.78
C VAL A 241 3.29 18.79 37.92
N ARG A 242 2.32 18.68 36.99
CA ARG A 242 1.86 19.79 36.13
C ARG A 242 1.31 20.93 36.99
N ILE A 243 1.70 22.17 36.68
CA ILE A 243 1.24 23.39 37.36
C ILE A 243 0.01 23.91 36.61
N PRO A 244 -1.22 23.74 37.13
CA PRO A 244 -2.47 24.06 36.41
C PRO A 244 -2.66 25.54 36.06
N VAL A 245 -2.05 26.44 36.85
CA VAL A 245 -2.19 27.90 36.68
C VAL A 245 -1.10 28.51 35.80
N ALA A 246 -0.12 27.71 35.35
CA ALA A 246 0.91 28.17 34.43
C ALA A 246 0.36 28.34 33.01
N LYS A 247 0.94 29.30 32.25
CA LYS A 247 0.58 29.51 30.85
C LYS A 247 0.92 28.27 30.04
N GLU A 248 -0.09 27.69 29.43
CA GLU A 248 0.04 26.57 28.51
C GLU A 248 0.01 27.07 27.05
N GLU A 249 0.91 26.58 26.24
CA GLU A 249 0.92 26.80 24.79
C GLU A 249 0.59 25.48 24.09
N GLN A 250 -0.44 25.51 23.24
CA GLN A 250 -0.88 24.33 22.53
C GLN A 250 -1.03 24.64 21.04
N ARG A 251 -0.40 23.82 20.21
CA ARG A 251 -0.68 23.71 18.79
C ARG A 251 -1.40 22.38 18.57
N LEU A 252 -2.64 22.46 18.10
CA LEU A 252 -3.44 21.25 17.84
C LEU A 252 -2.78 20.40 16.75
N ALA A 253 -2.96 19.10 16.85
CA ALA A 253 -2.65 18.17 15.75
C ALA A 253 -3.61 18.41 14.57
N VAL A 254 -3.12 18.19 13.37
CA VAL A 254 -3.94 18.15 12.16
C VAL A 254 -3.96 16.68 11.69
N ASP A 255 -5.13 16.07 11.72
CA ASP A 255 -5.28 14.67 11.32
C ASP A 255 -4.96 14.47 9.83
N GLY A 256 -4.55 13.24 9.50
CA GLY A 256 -4.25 12.85 8.15
C GLY A 256 -5.49 12.81 7.27
N LYS A 257 -5.28 13.01 5.98
CA LYS A 257 -6.33 12.93 4.96
C LYS A 257 -6.67 11.48 4.67
N ASN A 258 -7.93 11.21 4.34
CA ASN A 258 -8.35 9.89 3.90
C ASN A 258 -8.08 9.71 2.40
N ILE A 259 -7.75 8.49 1.99
CA ILE A 259 -7.53 8.12 0.58
C ILE A 259 -8.66 7.20 0.17
N ARG A 260 -9.45 7.60 -0.83
CA ARG A 260 -10.44 6.72 -1.47
C ARG A 260 -9.81 6.13 -2.72
N LEU A 261 -9.75 4.80 -2.76
CA LEU A 261 -9.23 4.03 -3.88
C LEU A 261 -10.31 3.86 -4.97
N THR A 262 -9.87 3.51 -6.18
CA THR A 262 -10.77 3.02 -7.24
C THR A 262 -11.14 1.56 -7.04
N ILE A 263 -10.41 0.84 -6.18
CA ILE A 263 -10.66 -0.56 -5.83
C ILE A 263 -12.09 -0.72 -5.31
N ASN A 264 -12.81 -1.68 -5.86
CA ASN A 264 -14.07 -2.18 -5.30
C ASN A 264 -13.76 -3.43 -4.49
N ARG A 265 -13.93 -3.34 -3.16
CA ARG A 265 -13.59 -4.42 -2.23
C ARG A 265 -14.24 -5.76 -2.58
N ASP A 266 -15.49 -5.74 -3.04
CA ASP A 266 -16.25 -6.96 -3.32
C ASP A 266 -15.79 -7.62 -4.63
N VAL A 267 -15.46 -6.82 -5.65
CA VAL A 267 -14.82 -7.31 -6.89
C VAL A 267 -13.41 -7.84 -6.60
N GLN A 268 -12.64 -7.11 -5.81
CA GLN A 268 -11.30 -7.51 -5.37
C GLN A 268 -11.33 -8.87 -4.65
N TYR A 269 -12.21 -9.01 -3.66
CA TYR A 269 -12.38 -10.26 -2.91
C TYR A 269 -12.73 -11.42 -3.85
N PHE A 270 -13.74 -11.23 -4.71
CA PHE A 270 -14.19 -12.26 -5.63
C PHE A 270 -13.07 -12.67 -6.60
N ALA A 271 -12.38 -11.71 -7.20
CA ALA A 271 -11.26 -11.98 -8.10
C ALA A 271 -10.13 -12.76 -7.39
N GLN A 272 -9.78 -12.39 -6.15
CA GLN A 272 -8.80 -13.13 -5.35
C GLN A 272 -9.21 -14.58 -5.11
N GLN A 273 -10.49 -14.84 -4.78
CA GLN A 273 -10.96 -16.22 -4.59
C GLN A 273 -10.84 -17.03 -5.89
N VAL A 274 -11.21 -16.43 -7.03
CA VAL A 274 -11.15 -17.10 -8.34
C VAL A 274 -9.71 -17.46 -8.72
N VAL A 275 -8.78 -16.50 -8.63
CA VAL A 275 -7.37 -16.76 -9.01
C VAL A 275 -6.66 -17.68 -8.02
N ARG A 276 -7.00 -17.62 -6.73
CA ARG A 276 -6.48 -18.53 -5.71
C ARG A 276 -6.91 -19.96 -5.98
N ALA A 277 -8.20 -20.18 -6.13
CA ALA A 277 -8.75 -21.51 -6.41
C ALA A 277 -8.13 -22.12 -7.67
N ARG A 278 -7.90 -21.31 -8.72
CA ARG A 278 -7.29 -21.77 -9.96
C ARG A 278 -5.81 -22.09 -9.79
N ALA A 279 -5.06 -21.27 -9.07
CA ALA A 279 -3.65 -21.54 -8.80
C ALA A 279 -3.47 -22.80 -7.96
N GLU A 280 -4.33 -23.02 -6.95
CA GLU A 280 -4.32 -24.25 -6.14
C GLU A 280 -4.68 -25.49 -6.97
N GLU A 281 -5.73 -25.42 -7.80
CA GLU A 281 -6.17 -26.52 -8.68
C GLU A 281 -5.06 -26.99 -9.61
N LEU A 282 -4.31 -26.06 -10.20
CA LEU A 282 -3.27 -26.33 -11.19
C LEU A 282 -1.86 -26.27 -10.58
N LYS A 283 -1.74 -26.12 -9.28
CA LYS A 283 -0.47 -25.93 -8.55
C LYS A 283 0.45 -24.93 -9.24
N ALA A 284 -0.14 -23.85 -9.74
CA ALA A 284 0.60 -22.80 -10.41
C ALA A 284 1.48 -22.05 -9.42
N GLU A 285 2.61 -21.54 -9.88
CA GLU A 285 3.49 -20.71 -9.05
C GLU A 285 2.77 -19.46 -8.53
N TRP A 286 1.99 -18.82 -9.40
CA TRP A 286 1.06 -17.74 -9.05
C TRP A 286 0.01 -17.54 -10.14
N CYS A 287 -1.10 -16.91 -9.76
CA CYS A 287 -2.13 -16.43 -10.67
C CYS A 287 -2.54 -15.02 -10.25
N THR A 288 -2.66 -14.10 -11.21
CA THR A 288 -3.08 -12.71 -10.96
C THR A 288 -4.23 -12.31 -11.87
N ALA A 289 -5.09 -11.43 -11.39
CA ALA A 289 -6.16 -10.81 -12.18
C ALA A 289 -6.18 -9.29 -12.01
N ILE A 290 -6.40 -8.59 -13.11
CA ILE A 290 -6.61 -7.14 -13.18
C ILE A 290 -8.05 -6.93 -13.63
N VAL A 291 -8.78 -6.06 -12.92
CA VAL A 291 -10.07 -5.54 -13.37
C VAL A 291 -9.95 -4.03 -13.53
N MET A 292 -10.27 -3.51 -14.69
CA MET A 292 -10.10 -2.09 -15.02
C MET A 292 -11.33 -1.54 -15.75
N ASP A 293 -11.72 -0.31 -15.45
CA ASP A 293 -12.61 0.48 -16.30
C ASP A 293 -11.79 1.06 -17.47
N VAL A 294 -12.12 0.68 -18.69
CA VAL A 294 -11.35 1.11 -19.88
C VAL A 294 -11.52 2.58 -20.19
N ARG A 295 -12.62 3.23 -19.72
CA ARG A 295 -13.02 4.59 -20.07
C ARG A 295 -12.23 5.66 -19.32
N ASP A 296 -11.71 5.32 -18.12
CA ASP A 296 -11.00 6.27 -17.24
C ASP A 296 -9.71 5.71 -16.63
N GLY A 297 -9.37 4.45 -16.93
CA GLY A 297 -8.15 3.79 -16.44
C GLY A 297 -8.22 3.37 -14.96
N SER A 298 -9.38 3.45 -14.31
CA SER A 298 -9.56 3.06 -12.91
C SER A 298 -9.34 1.56 -12.71
N ILE A 299 -8.41 1.19 -11.83
CA ILE A 299 -8.20 -0.18 -11.40
C ILE A 299 -9.24 -0.52 -10.33
N LEU A 300 -10.11 -1.46 -10.63
CA LEU A 300 -11.19 -1.91 -9.74
C LEU A 300 -10.76 -3.09 -8.86
N ALA A 301 -9.79 -3.89 -9.35
CA ALA A 301 -9.15 -4.93 -8.60
C ALA A 301 -7.74 -5.24 -9.16
N LEU A 302 -6.79 -5.51 -8.25
CA LEU A 302 -5.50 -6.16 -8.50
C LEU A 302 -5.44 -7.37 -7.57
N ALA A 303 -5.76 -8.54 -8.10
CA ALA A 303 -5.98 -9.73 -7.31
C ALA A 303 -4.90 -10.77 -7.57
N ASP A 304 -4.25 -11.25 -6.52
CA ASP A 304 -3.24 -12.30 -6.58
C ASP A 304 -3.73 -13.56 -5.86
N SER A 305 -3.28 -14.73 -6.30
CA SER A 305 -3.57 -16.02 -5.65
C SER A 305 -2.99 -16.10 -4.24
N SER A 306 -1.86 -15.43 -4.00
CA SER A 306 -1.26 -15.20 -2.68
C SER A 306 -0.99 -13.71 -2.50
N THR A 307 -1.31 -13.17 -1.33
CA THR A 307 -1.11 -11.75 -0.99
C THR A 307 -1.02 -11.60 0.52
N MET A 308 -0.27 -10.62 1.00
CA MET A 308 -0.08 -10.39 2.43
C MET A 308 -1.39 -10.01 3.15
N ASP A 309 -1.48 -10.36 4.41
CA ASP A 309 -2.38 -9.71 5.37
C ASP A 309 -1.62 -8.56 6.06
N PRO A 310 -1.97 -7.30 5.82
CA PRO A 310 -1.29 -6.16 6.45
C PRO A 310 -1.40 -6.15 7.98
N GLY A 311 -2.43 -6.82 8.53
CA GLY A 311 -2.66 -6.95 9.97
C GLY A 311 -1.81 -8.04 10.63
N ALA A 312 -1.23 -8.94 9.86
CA ALA A 312 -0.39 -10.01 10.39
C ALA A 312 0.89 -9.47 11.04
N ALA A 313 1.36 -10.13 12.10
CA ALA A 313 2.60 -9.76 12.80
C ALA A 313 3.82 -9.89 11.88
N THR A 314 3.86 -10.96 11.08
CA THR A 314 4.92 -11.24 10.11
C THR A 314 4.33 -11.44 8.72
N ILE A 315 5.09 -11.09 7.69
CA ILE A 315 4.77 -11.41 6.30
C ILE A 315 5.70 -12.54 5.91
N GLU A 316 5.12 -13.68 5.52
CA GLU A 316 5.87 -14.92 5.27
C GLU A 316 6.67 -14.84 3.96
N ASP A 317 6.07 -14.27 2.90
CA ASP A 317 6.72 -14.11 1.61
C ASP A 317 6.76 -12.62 1.20
N ALA A 318 7.97 -12.12 0.92
CA ALA A 318 8.18 -10.75 0.45
C ALA A 318 7.51 -10.50 -0.92
N ALA A 319 7.36 -11.53 -1.76
CA ALA A 319 6.68 -11.43 -3.05
C ALA A 319 5.19 -11.08 -2.91
N ASP A 320 4.57 -11.39 -1.76
CA ASP A 320 3.17 -11.06 -1.48
C ASP A 320 2.94 -9.59 -1.09
N MET A 321 4.02 -8.82 -0.89
CA MET A 321 3.96 -7.41 -0.51
C MET A 321 3.63 -6.47 -1.68
N THR A 322 3.81 -6.93 -2.92
CA THR A 322 3.58 -6.13 -4.14
C THR A 322 2.71 -6.92 -5.10
N PRO A 323 1.68 -6.29 -5.71
CA PRO A 323 0.84 -7.00 -6.68
C PRO A 323 1.66 -7.57 -7.84
N ARG A 324 1.48 -8.86 -8.13
CA ARG A 324 2.20 -9.55 -9.22
C ARG A 324 1.87 -8.96 -10.59
N ALA A 325 0.70 -8.38 -10.72
CA ALA A 325 0.28 -7.67 -11.94
C ALA A 325 1.25 -6.54 -12.37
N ILE A 326 2.03 -5.98 -11.44
CA ILE A 326 2.98 -4.89 -11.69
C ILE A 326 4.43 -5.28 -11.42
N SER A 327 4.66 -6.31 -10.61
CA SER A 327 6.01 -6.68 -10.15
C SER A 327 6.61 -7.87 -10.91
N GLN A 328 5.80 -8.62 -11.66
CA GLN A 328 6.28 -9.75 -12.44
C GLN A 328 6.30 -9.43 -13.93
N SER A 329 7.44 -9.61 -14.57
CA SER A 329 7.61 -9.44 -16.02
C SER A 329 7.69 -10.80 -16.69
N VAL A 330 6.79 -11.04 -17.63
CA VAL A 330 6.69 -12.30 -18.38
C VAL A 330 6.64 -12.04 -19.87
N GLU A 331 6.96 -13.01 -20.69
CA GLU A 331 6.65 -12.93 -22.12
C GLU A 331 5.13 -12.97 -22.32
N PRO A 332 4.52 -11.92 -22.91
CA PRO A 332 3.06 -11.82 -23.04
C PRO A 332 2.47 -12.82 -24.05
N GLY A 333 3.30 -13.39 -24.90
CA GLY A 333 2.88 -14.32 -25.92
C GLY A 333 1.82 -13.72 -26.86
N SER A 334 0.91 -14.58 -27.33
CA SER A 334 -0.07 -14.22 -28.38
C SER A 334 -1.04 -13.07 -28.03
N THR A 335 -1.07 -12.55 -26.80
CA THR A 335 -1.83 -11.33 -26.49
C THR A 335 -1.29 -10.12 -27.24
N VAL A 336 0.02 -10.05 -27.49
CA VAL A 336 0.67 -8.99 -28.29
C VAL A 336 0.21 -8.97 -29.74
N LYS A 337 -0.36 -10.06 -30.26
CA LYS A 337 -0.93 -10.07 -31.62
C LYS A 337 -2.01 -8.99 -31.81
N MET A 338 -2.66 -8.54 -30.75
CA MET A 338 -3.60 -7.42 -30.82
C MET A 338 -2.90 -6.09 -31.08
N LEU A 339 -1.71 -5.86 -30.46
CA LEU A 339 -0.86 -4.72 -30.78
C LEU A 339 -0.38 -4.80 -32.24
N THR A 340 0.16 -5.95 -32.65
CA THR A 340 0.63 -6.19 -34.03
C THR A 340 -0.51 -5.97 -35.04
N SER A 341 -1.71 -6.48 -34.76
CA SER A 341 -2.90 -6.27 -35.61
C SER A 341 -3.26 -4.79 -35.71
N SER A 342 -3.26 -4.07 -34.59
CA SER A 342 -3.57 -2.65 -34.57
C SER A 342 -2.57 -1.84 -35.40
N ALA A 343 -1.26 -2.18 -35.30
CA ALA A 343 -0.22 -1.54 -36.09
C ALA A 343 -0.38 -1.77 -37.61
N LEU A 344 -0.67 -3.01 -38.00
CA LEU A 344 -0.86 -3.39 -39.40
C LEU A 344 -2.11 -2.72 -40.01
N ILE A 345 -3.20 -2.69 -39.25
CA ILE A 345 -4.47 -2.08 -39.72
C ILE A 345 -4.32 -0.56 -39.78
N GLU A 346 -3.72 0.08 -38.78
CA GLU A 346 -3.52 1.54 -38.73
C GLU A 346 -2.68 2.04 -39.91
N GLN A 347 -1.68 1.26 -40.32
CA GLN A 347 -0.85 1.58 -41.50
C GLN A 347 -1.48 1.16 -42.84
N GLY A 348 -2.69 0.60 -42.82
CA GLY A 348 -3.36 0.16 -44.04
C GLY A 348 -2.72 -1.05 -44.73
N LEU A 349 -1.85 -1.80 -44.00
CA LEU A 349 -1.15 -2.96 -44.53
C LEU A 349 -2.01 -4.22 -44.58
N THR A 350 -3.12 -4.23 -43.84
CA THR A 350 -4.12 -5.30 -43.82
C THR A 350 -5.47 -4.78 -43.36
N THR A 351 -6.52 -5.57 -43.58
CA THR A 351 -7.87 -5.40 -43.00
C THR A 351 -8.30 -6.71 -42.35
N PRO A 352 -9.28 -6.74 -41.46
CA PRO A 352 -9.78 -7.98 -40.86
C PRO A 352 -10.20 -9.05 -41.88
N THR A 353 -10.66 -8.64 -43.06
CA THR A 353 -11.13 -9.52 -44.14
C THR A 353 -10.08 -9.83 -45.19
N SER A 354 -8.88 -9.22 -45.12
CA SER A 354 -7.80 -9.51 -46.06
C SER A 354 -7.40 -11.00 -46.04
N VAL A 355 -7.21 -11.60 -47.22
CA VAL A 355 -6.97 -13.04 -47.37
C VAL A 355 -5.49 -13.33 -47.60
N TYR A 356 -5.01 -14.40 -46.98
CA TYR A 356 -3.61 -14.86 -47.04
C TYR A 356 -3.55 -16.38 -47.20
N ASP A 357 -2.59 -16.84 -48.01
CA ASP A 357 -2.22 -18.25 -48.09
C ASP A 357 -1.21 -18.54 -46.95
N VAL A 358 -1.70 -19.15 -45.88
CA VAL A 358 -0.91 -19.41 -44.67
C VAL A 358 -0.29 -20.78 -44.75
N PRO A 359 1.07 -20.91 -44.81
CA PRO A 359 1.73 -22.20 -44.89
C PRO A 359 1.71 -22.92 -43.54
N ALA A 360 1.79 -24.26 -43.56
CA ALA A 360 1.97 -25.08 -42.35
C ALA A 360 3.28 -24.76 -41.61
N THR A 361 4.30 -24.37 -42.34
CA THR A 361 5.61 -23.95 -41.83
C THR A 361 6.09 -22.76 -42.65
N LEU A 362 6.50 -21.70 -42.01
CA LEU A 362 7.03 -20.51 -42.67
C LEU A 362 8.54 -20.40 -42.41
N THR A 363 9.32 -20.35 -43.48
CA THR A 363 10.78 -20.08 -43.39
C THR A 363 11.04 -18.70 -43.99
N ILE A 364 11.66 -17.82 -43.22
CA ILE A 364 12.03 -16.45 -43.61
C ILE A 364 13.36 -16.07 -42.95
N ASP A 365 14.29 -15.51 -43.73
CA ASP A 365 15.65 -15.14 -43.28
C ASP A 365 16.37 -16.28 -42.55
N GLY A 366 16.20 -17.53 -43.05
CA GLY A 366 16.78 -18.73 -42.44
C GLY A 366 16.14 -19.17 -41.13
N GLN A 367 15.08 -18.49 -40.67
CA GLN A 367 14.33 -18.83 -39.45
C GLN A 367 13.03 -19.56 -39.81
N THR A 368 12.73 -20.62 -39.08
CA THR A 368 11.53 -21.43 -39.31
C THR A 368 10.53 -21.26 -38.17
N PHE A 369 9.29 -20.96 -38.55
CA PHE A 369 8.15 -20.76 -37.63
C PHE A 369 7.10 -21.82 -37.87
N LYS A 370 6.48 -22.30 -36.80
CA LYS A 370 5.36 -23.23 -36.78
C LYS A 370 4.27 -22.73 -35.84
N ASP A 371 3.07 -23.21 -36.05
CA ASP A 371 1.95 -22.97 -35.12
C ASP A 371 1.94 -24.03 -34.02
N ALA A 372 1.18 -23.76 -32.94
CA ALA A 372 1.03 -24.67 -31.81
C ALA A 372 0.22 -25.92 -32.13
N PHE A 373 -0.42 -25.96 -33.32
CA PHE A 373 -1.20 -27.07 -33.83
C PHE A 373 -0.80 -27.38 -35.26
N GLU A 374 -0.92 -28.63 -35.64
CA GLU A 374 -0.62 -29.08 -37.00
C GLU A 374 -1.76 -28.73 -37.96
N HIS A 375 -1.43 -28.18 -39.12
CA HIS A 375 -2.37 -27.88 -40.19
C HIS A 375 -1.68 -27.95 -41.55
N ALA A 376 -2.44 -28.17 -42.62
CA ALA A 376 -1.96 -28.01 -44.01
C ALA A 376 -1.90 -26.50 -44.35
N ALA A 377 -1.24 -26.17 -45.49
CA ALA A 377 -1.36 -24.83 -46.05
C ALA A 377 -2.82 -24.53 -46.35
N GLN A 378 -3.30 -23.35 -45.96
CA GLN A 378 -4.72 -23.01 -46.04
C GLN A 378 -4.93 -21.52 -46.28
N ARG A 379 -6.02 -21.20 -46.95
CA ARG A 379 -6.42 -19.83 -47.26
C ARG A 379 -7.23 -19.25 -46.12
N ARG A 380 -6.70 -18.23 -45.44
CA ARG A 380 -7.28 -17.63 -44.26
C ARG A 380 -7.57 -16.16 -44.45
N THR A 381 -8.63 -15.67 -43.82
CA THR A 381 -8.76 -14.23 -43.55
C THR A 381 -7.75 -13.79 -42.49
N PHE A 382 -7.44 -12.50 -42.41
CA PHE A 382 -6.62 -12.00 -41.30
C PHE A 382 -7.31 -12.23 -39.95
N SER A 383 -8.63 -12.09 -39.89
CA SER A 383 -9.42 -12.47 -38.74
C SER A 383 -9.20 -13.96 -38.37
N GLY A 384 -9.21 -14.86 -39.33
CA GLY A 384 -8.97 -16.27 -39.09
C GLY A 384 -7.56 -16.57 -38.57
N ILE A 385 -6.53 -15.84 -39.03
CA ILE A 385 -5.16 -15.94 -38.50
C ILE A 385 -5.14 -15.56 -37.00
N ILE A 386 -5.82 -14.48 -36.61
CA ILE A 386 -5.85 -14.01 -35.23
C ILE A 386 -6.75 -14.90 -34.36
N THR A 387 -7.88 -15.37 -34.90
CA THR A 387 -8.84 -16.25 -34.22
C THR A 387 -8.19 -17.54 -33.76
N ASP A 388 -7.45 -18.22 -34.67
CA ASP A 388 -6.73 -19.47 -34.35
C ASP A 388 -5.31 -19.22 -33.81
N SER A 389 -4.97 -17.95 -33.57
CA SER A 389 -3.69 -17.53 -32.96
C SER A 389 -2.46 -18.05 -33.74
N MET A 390 -2.52 -18.09 -35.09
CA MET A 390 -1.46 -18.63 -35.95
C MET A 390 -0.20 -17.76 -35.89
N ASN A 391 0.95 -18.37 -35.55
CA ASN A 391 2.25 -17.70 -35.57
C ASN A 391 2.75 -17.50 -36.99
N THR A 392 2.62 -18.56 -37.83
CA THR A 392 3.01 -18.51 -39.22
C THR A 392 2.28 -17.40 -39.97
N GLY A 393 0.96 -17.31 -39.80
CA GLY A 393 0.15 -16.25 -40.39
C GLY A 393 0.48 -14.86 -39.85
N THR A 394 0.75 -14.76 -38.54
CA THR A 394 1.13 -13.48 -37.91
C THR A 394 2.47 -12.98 -38.43
N VAL A 395 3.49 -13.85 -38.57
CA VAL A 395 4.78 -13.48 -39.14
C VAL A 395 4.64 -13.13 -40.62
N LEU A 396 3.87 -13.94 -41.38
CA LEU A 396 3.61 -13.71 -42.80
C LEU A 396 3.03 -12.29 -43.07
N VAL A 397 2.10 -11.84 -42.28
CA VAL A 397 1.51 -10.49 -42.43
C VAL A 397 2.39 -9.44 -41.76
N GLY A 398 2.91 -9.71 -40.57
CA GLY A 398 3.70 -8.80 -39.74
C GLY A 398 5.05 -8.42 -40.32
N GLN A 399 5.62 -9.25 -41.26
CA GLN A 399 6.84 -8.88 -41.96
C GLN A 399 6.71 -7.62 -42.83
N LYS A 400 5.48 -7.16 -43.13
CA LYS A 400 5.23 -5.90 -43.83
C LYS A 400 5.65 -4.67 -42.99
N LEU A 401 5.73 -4.82 -41.67
CA LEU A 401 6.35 -3.84 -40.76
C LEU A 401 7.87 -4.08 -40.78
N SER A 402 8.66 -3.03 -40.94
CA SER A 402 10.11 -3.09 -40.76
C SER A 402 10.48 -3.43 -39.30
N LYS A 403 11.71 -3.89 -39.08
CA LYS A 403 12.24 -4.22 -37.75
C LYS A 403 12.13 -3.00 -36.79
N GLU A 404 12.44 -1.81 -37.28
CA GLU A 404 12.34 -0.55 -36.53
C GLU A 404 10.86 -0.19 -36.21
N GLU A 405 9.94 -0.35 -37.16
CA GLU A 405 8.52 -0.08 -36.91
C GLU A 405 7.93 -1.01 -35.85
N ARG A 406 8.31 -2.31 -35.85
CA ARG A 406 7.88 -3.25 -34.80
C ARG A 406 8.32 -2.77 -33.41
N TYR A 407 9.59 -2.32 -33.30
CA TYR A 407 10.12 -1.75 -32.07
C TYR A 407 9.35 -0.49 -31.66
N ASN A 408 9.15 0.45 -32.59
CA ASN A 408 8.47 1.70 -32.32
C ASN A 408 7.02 1.51 -31.89
N TRP A 409 6.31 0.51 -32.47
CA TRP A 409 4.97 0.16 -32.03
C TRP A 409 4.94 -0.45 -30.63
N LEU A 410 5.88 -1.35 -30.29
CA LEU A 410 6.01 -1.88 -28.94
C LEU A 410 6.29 -0.77 -27.92
N LYS A 411 7.23 0.13 -28.24
CA LYS A 411 7.52 1.30 -27.39
C LYS A 411 6.32 2.23 -27.23
N LYS A 412 5.61 2.53 -28.32
CA LYS A 412 4.41 3.36 -28.29
C LYS A 412 3.36 2.82 -27.33
N TYR A 413 3.20 1.50 -27.26
CA TYR A 413 2.30 0.85 -26.30
C TYR A 413 2.92 0.67 -24.89
N GLY A 414 4.13 1.18 -24.64
CA GLY A 414 4.75 1.26 -23.32
C GLY A 414 5.63 0.05 -22.95
N ALA A 415 6.07 -0.76 -23.93
CA ALA A 415 7.02 -1.82 -23.63
C ALA A 415 8.35 -1.24 -23.11
N GLY A 416 8.84 -1.76 -21.99
CA GLY A 416 10.05 -1.28 -21.33
C GLY A 416 9.89 0.07 -20.64
N GLU A 417 8.68 0.45 -20.22
CA GLU A 417 8.36 1.70 -19.52
C GLU A 417 7.43 1.44 -18.34
N PHE A 418 7.52 2.26 -17.29
CA PHE A 418 6.54 2.22 -16.20
C PHE A 418 5.16 2.64 -16.71
N THR A 419 4.10 2.01 -16.23
CA THR A 419 2.73 2.42 -16.53
C THR A 419 2.36 3.70 -15.77
N GLY A 420 3.09 3.96 -14.68
CA GLY A 420 2.86 5.11 -13.80
C GLY A 420 1.72 4.90 -12.81
N ILE A 421 1.32 3.66 -12.54
CA ILE A 421 0.37 3.35 -11.46
C ILE A 421 0.91 3.85 -10.11
N GLU A 422 0.03 4.31 -9.23
CA GLU A 422 0.39 4.90 -7.93
C GLU A 422 0.71 3.82 -6.88
N LEU A 423 1.61 2.90 -7.23
CA LEU A 423 2.11 1.86 -6.33
C LEU A 423 3.64 1.72 -6.46
N THR A 424 4.27 1.24 -5.42
CA THR A 424 5.70 0.91 -5.43
C THR A 424 5.94 -0.50 -5.96
N GLY A 425 7.16 -0.74 -6.48
CA GLY A 425 7.57 -2.08 -6.91
C GLY A 425 7.19 -2.44 -8.35
N GLU A 426 6.69 -1.46 -9.13
CA GLU A 426 6.42 -1.65 -10.54
C GLU A 426 7.71 -1.98 -11.31
N GLN A 427 7.62 -2.95 -12.24
CA GLN A 427 8.69 -3.32 -13.16
C GLN A 427 8.43 -2.70 -14.55
N GLN A 428 9.51 -2.32 -15.23
CA GLN A 428 9.42 -1.74 -16.59
C GLN A 428 9.22 -2.80 -17.68
N GLY A 429 9.41 -4.08 -17.35
CA GLY A 429 9.55 -5.10 -18.37
C GLY A 429 10.92 -5.01 -19.09
N LEU A 430 11.05 -5.73 -20.21
CA LEU A 430 12.30 -5.79 -20.95
C LEU A 430 12.03 -5.75 -22.46
N ILE A 431 12.70 -4.84 -23.14
CA ILE A 431 12.78 -4.80 -24.61
C ILE A 431 14.19 -4.34 -25.01
N ALA A 432 14.91 -5.16 -25.80
CA ALA A 432 16.19 -4.77 -26.37
C ALA A 432 15.99 -3.76 -27.51
N ASP A 433 16.99 -2.93 -27.77
CA ASP A 433 16.98 -2.08 -28.97
C ASP A 433 16.86 -2.94 -30.23
N TRP A 434 16.07 -2.49 -31.19
CA TRP A 434 15.79 -3.26 -32.40
C TRP A 434 17.06 -3.56 -33.21
N ARG A 435 18.12 -2.78 -33.07
CA ARG A 435 19.42 -2.99 -33.74
C ARG A 435 20.12 -4.23 -33.23
N ASP A 436 19.88 -4.59 -31.95
CA ASP A 436 20.49 -5.74 -31.29
C ASP A 436 19.66 -7.03 -31.44
N TRP A 437 18.46 -6.96 -32.04
CA TRP A 437 17.64 -8.14 -32.26
C TRP A 437 18.31 -9.10 -33.22
N ASP A 438 18.36 -10.37 -32.85
CA ASP A 438 18.84 -11.44 -33.72
C ASP A 438 17.88 -11.74 -34.90
N GLY A 439 18.27 -12.67 -35.74
CA GLY A 439 17.48 -13.06 -36.90
C GLY A 439 16.10 -13.63 -36.57
N ARG A 440 15.91 -14.21 -35.36
CA ARG A 440 14.66 -14.80 -34.92
C ARG A 440 13.82 -13.78 -34.13
N GLN A 441 14.43 -13.06 -33.19
CA GLN A 441 13.75 -12.11 -32.31
C GLN A 441 12.98 -11.05 -33.09
N GLN A 442 13.51 -10.56 -34.20
CA GLN A 442 12.82 -9.59 -35.06
C GLN A 442 11.40 -10.03 -35.50
N TYR A 443 11.16 -11.34 -35.56
CA TYR A 443 9.85 -11.92 -35.90
C TYR A 443 9.05 -12.36 -34.68
N THR A 444 9.71 -12.92 -33.66
CA THR A 444 9.00 -13.43 -32.48
C THR A 444 8.32 -12.33 -31.66
N VAL A 445 8.84 -11.09 -31.71
CA VAL A 445 8.20 -9.92 -31.06
C VAL A 445 6.80 -9.63 -31.63
N LEU A 446 6.47 -10.04 -32.87
CA LEU A 446 5.15 -9.90 -33.47
C LEU A 446 4.07 -10.72 -32.76
N PHE A 447 4.47 -11.78 -32.06
CA PHE A 447 3.58 -12.65 -31.30
C PHE A 447 3.97 -12.77 -29.82
N GLY A 448 4.78 -11.80 -29.32
CA GLY A 448 5.02 -11.58 -27.90
C GLY A 448 6.07 -12.46 -27.26
N GLN A 449 7.07 -12.93 -28.02
CA GLN A 449 8.29 -13.55 -27.50
C GLN A 449 9.50 -12.66 -27.80
N GLY A 450 10.55 -12.74 -26.96
CA GLY A 450 11.71 -11.85 -27.04
C GLY A 450 11.44 -10.43 -26.50
N VAL A 451 10.35 -10.24 -25.79
CA VAL A 451 9.97 -9.03 -25.04
C VAL A 451 9.30 -9.49 -23.74
N ALA A 452 9.61 -8.84 -22.62
CA ALA A 452 8.93 -9.09 -21.35
C ALA A 452 8.09 -7.88 -20.93
N GLN A 453 6.87 -8.13 -20.49
CA GLN A 453 5.92 -7.12 -20.02
C GLN A 453 5.30 -7.58 -18.70
N THR A 454 4.92 -6.61 -17.86
CA THR A 454 4.06 -6.94 -16.73
C THR A 454 2.64 -7.25 -17.22
N PRO A 455 1.85 -8.05 -16.48
CA PRO A 455 0.44 -8.24 -16.82
C PRO A 455 -0.33 -6.93 -16.99
N LEU A 456 0.02 -5.86 -16.21
CA LEU A 456 -0.59 -4.55 -16.37
C LEU A 456 -0.21 -3.88 -17.70
N GLN A 457 1.07 -3.91 -18.11
CA GLN A 457 1.48 -3.39 -19.42
C GLN A 457 0.73 -4.09 -20.56
N THR A 458 0.58 -5.42 -20.47
CA THR A 458 -0.20 -6.19 -21.45
C THR A 458 -1.68 -5.79 -21.44
N ALA A 459 -2.28 -5.61 -20.26
CA ALA A 459 -3.67 -5.15 -20.13
C ALA A 459 -3.89 -3.77 -20.74
N MET A 460 -2.90 -2.86 -20.65
CA MET A 460 -2.99 -1.51 -21.22
C MET A 460 -3.10 -1.48 -22.76
N ILE A 461 -2.63 -2.54 -23.45
CA ILE A 461 -2.86 -2.68 -24.89
C ILE A 461 -4.37 -2.80 -25.18
N PHE A 462 -5.06 -3.65 -24.42
CA PHE A 462 -6.49 -3.89 -24.55
C PHE A 462 -7.32 -2.72 -24.03
N GLN A 463 -6.85 -2.04 -22.98
CA GLN A 463 -7.49 -0.81 -22.50
C GLN A 463 -7.51 0.25 -23.61
N ALA A 464 -6.40 0.46 -24.31
CA ALA A 464 -6.34 1.43 -25.40
C ALA A 464 -7.32 1.06 -26.54
N LEU A 465 -7.38 -0.22 -26.92
CA LEU A 465 -8.31 -0.70 -27.96
C LEU A 465 -9.77 -0.59 -27.51
N GLY A 466 -10.08 -0.95 -26.26
CA GLY A 466 -11.41 -0.79 -25.67
C GLY A 466 -11.83 0.67 -25.48
N ASN A 467 -10.87 1.59 -25.37
CA ASN A 467 -11.10 3.02 -25.23
C ASN A 467 -10.86 3.76 -26.57
N LYS A 468 -11.41 3.28 -27.65
CA LYS A 468 -11.39 3.94 -28.97
C LYS A 468 -9.99 4.32 -29.46
N GLY A 469 -8.99 3.51 -29.11
CA GLY A 469 -7.59 3.70 -29.49
C GLY A 469 -6.82 4.70 -28.61
N VAL A 470 -7.34 5.11 -27.47
CA VAL A 470 -6.69 6.04 -26.53
C VAL A 470 -6.24 5.29 -25.30
N ARG A 471 -4.92 5.22 -25.08
CA ARG A 471 -4.31 4.69 -23.86
C ARG A 471 -4.39 5.71 -22.74
N LEU A 472 -4.90 5.31 -21.60
CA LEU A 472 -4.96 6.10 -20.38
C LEU A 472 -3.88 5.62 -19.40
N LYS A 473 -3.50 6.48 -18.47
CA LYS A 473 -2.68 6.08 -17.33
C LYS A 473 -3.54 5.27 -16.36
N PRO A 474 -3.10 4.09 -15.91
CA PRO A 474 -3.82 3.35 -14.88
C PRO A 474 -3.80 4.13 -13.57
N ARG A 475 -4.93 4.19 -12.90
CA ARG A 475 -5.06 4.90 -11.62
C ARG A 475 -5.71 4.02 -10.56
N ILE A 476 -5.27 4.20 -9.33
CA ILE A 476 -5.77 3.43 -8.19
C ILE A 476 -6.36 4.31 -7.09
N VAL A 477 -6.18 5.63 -7.18
CA VAL A 477 -6.75 6.61 -6.26
C VAL A 477 -7.84 7.42 -6.96
N ASP A 478 -9.05 7.41 -6.38
CA ASP A 478 -10.20 8.20 -6.83
C ASP A 478 -10.18 9.61 -6.23
N ALA A 479 -10.01 9.72 -4.92
CA ALA A 479 -10.05 10.99 -4.23
C ALA A 479 -9.15 11.03 -2.99
N ILE A 480 -8.70 12.23 -2.64
CA ILE A 480 -8.12 12.57 -1.35
C ILE A 480 -9.18 13.36 -0.59
N ILE A 481 -9.48 12.97 0.66
CA ILE A 481 -10.55 13.53 1.47
C ILE A 481 -9.92 14.18 2.71
N ASP A 482 -10.10 15.47 2.88
CA ASP A 482 -9.59 16.21 4.04
C ASP A 482 -10.29 15.77 5.33
N ALA A 483 -9.72 16.10 6.48
CA ALA A 483 -10.27 15.73 7.80
C ALA A 483 -11.68 16.33 8.05
N ASP A 484 -12.03 17.41 7.38
CA ASP A 484 -13.37 18.03 7.44
C ASP A 484 -14.39 17.38 6.49
N GLY A 485 -13.97 16.36 5.71
CA GLY A 485 -14.80 15.68 4.74
C GLY A 485 -14.78 16.29 3.33
N THR A 486 -14.01 17.34 3.08
CA THR A 486 -13.88 17.93 1.74
C THR A 486 -13.20 16.95 0.79
N GLU A 487 -13.87 16.61 -0.31
CA GLU A 487 -13.36 15.68 -1.31
C GLU A 487 -12.60 16.39 -2.44
N HIS A 488 -11.38 15.95 -2.68
CA HIS A 488 -10.56 16.34 -3.84
C HIS A 488 -10.47 15.15 -4.80
N LYS A 489 -11.43 15.05 -5.73
CA LYS A 489 -11.39 14.01 -6.77
C LYS A 489 -10.20 14.22 -7.67
N ARG A 490 -9.51 13.13 -8.00
CA ARG A 490 -8.40 13.16 -8.96
C ARG A 490 -8.95 13.13 -10.38
N ALA A 491 -8.58 14.12 -11.18
CA ALA A 491 -8.95 14.15 -12.59
C ALA A 491 -8.30 12.99 -13.35
N VAL A 492 -9.01 12.47 -14.35
CA VAL A 492 -8.41 11.54 -15.32
C VAL A 492 -7.44 12.32 -16.18
N GLU A 493 -6.18 11.89 -16.21
CA GLU A 493 -5.16 12.52 -17.06
C GLU A 493 -5.50 12.32 -18.55
N PRO A 494 -5.20 13.29 -19.42
CA PRO A 494 -5.38 13.11 -20.86
C PRO A 494 -4.63 11.88 -21.35
N GLY A 495 -5.33 11.04 -22.11
CA GLY A 495 -4.74 9.85 -22.71
C GLY A 495 -3.94 10.14 -23.97
N GLU A 496 -3.17 9.16 -24.40
CA GLU A 496 -2.40 9.19 -25.63
C GLU A 496 -3.06 8.32 -26.71
N ARG A 497 -3.24 8.90 -27.90
CA ARG A 497 -3.83 8.14 -29.02
C ARG A 497 -2.78 7.18 -29.61
N MET A 498 -3.08 5.89 -29.47
CA MET A 498 -2.28 4.82 -30.04
C MET A 498 -2.64 4.58 -31.52
N VAL A 499 -3.93 4.45 -31.79
CA VAL A 499 -4.50 4.19 -33.11
C VAL A 499 -5.81 4.97 -33.31
N SER A 500 -6.29 5.03 -34.52
CA SER A 500 -7.61 5.61 -34.85
C SER A 500 -8.76 4.82 -34.20
N GLU A 501 -9.90 5.46 -34.00
CA GLU A 501 -11.12 4.80 -33.52
C GLU A 501 -11.56 3.65 -34.43
N GLN A 502 -11.38 3.83 -35.75
CA GLN A 502 -11.69 2.80 -36.73
C GLN A 502 -10.79 1.56 -36.60
N THR A 503 -9.49 1.76 -36.39
CA THR A 503 -8.55 0.64 -36.14
C THR A 503 -8.89 -0.06 -34.82
N ALA A 504 -9.21 0.68 -33.78
CA ALA A 504 -9.63 0.10 -32.49
C ALA A 504 -10.91 -0.75 -32.67
N ALA A 505 -11.93 -0.24 -33.38
CA ALA A 505 -13.15 -0.99 -33.69
C ALA A 505 -12.86 -2.28 -34.48
N SER A 506 -11.96 -2.22 -35.48
CA SER A 506 -11.51 -3.41 -36.22
C SER A 506 -10.84 -4.45 -35.31
N CYS A 507 -10.04 -3.99 -34.33
CA CYS A 507 -9.42 -4.88 -33.36
C CYS A 507 -10.45 -5.50 -32.39
N LEU A 508 -11.49 -4.77 -32.00
CA LEU A 508 -12.58 -5.31 -31.19
C LEU A 508 -13.32 -6.44 -31.94
N THR A 509 -13.58 -6.27 -33.24
CA THR A 509 -14.17 -7.33 -34.08
C THR A 509 -13.24 -8.58 -34.13
N LEU A 510 -11.92 -8.39 -34.27
CA LEU A 510 -10.98 -9.51 -34.20
C LEU A 510 -11.03 -10.22 -32.85
N MET A 511 -11.11 -9.47 -31.73
CA MET A 511 -11.20 -10.04 -30.38
C MET A 511 -12.50 -10.80 -30.15
N GLU A 512 -13.64 -10.31 -30.68
CA GLU A 512 -14.91 -11.02 -30.62
C GLU A 512 -14.85 -12.34 -31.37
N ASN A 513 -14.28 -12.35 -32.59
CA ASN A 513 -14.05 -13.57 -33.35
C ASN A 513 -13.26 -14.63 -32.58
N VAL A 514 -12.23 -14.23 -31.82
CA VAL A 514 -11.43 -15.16 -30.99
C VAL A 514 -12.31 -15.87 -29.96
N VAL A 515 -13.26 -15.17 -29.34
CA VAL A 515 -14.15 -15.74 -28.32
C VAL A 515 -15.26 -16.56 -28.99
N GLU A 516 -15.84 -16.07 -30.07
CA GLU A 516 -16.99 -16.70 -30.70
C GLU A 516 -16.63 -17.93 -31.56
N GLN A 517 -15.57 -17.84 -32.37
CA GLN A 517 -15.20 -18.86 -33.34
C GLN A 517 -13.91 -19.64 -32.98
N GLY A 518 -13.03 -19.03 -32.13
CA GLY A 518 -11.74 -19.59 -31.78
C GLY A 518 -11.76 -20.55 -30.58
N HIS A 519 -10.59 -20.72 -29.96
CA HIS A 519 -10.41 -21.62 -28.83
C HIS A 519 -10.79 -21.01 -27.47
N ALA A 520 -11.15 -19.71 -27.43
CA ALA A 520 -11.45 -18.99 -26.17
C ALA A 520 -12.93 -19.02 -25.76
N ARG A 521 -13.70 -20.02 -26.19
CA ARG A 521 -15.16 -20.10 -25.96
C ARG A 521 -15.57 -20.10 -24.48
N THR A 522 -14.69 -20.58 -23.60
CA THR A 522 -14.93 -20.56 -22.13
C THR A 522 -14.80 -19.16 -21.53
N ALA A 523 -14.36 -18.15 -22.30
CA ALA A 523 -14.37 -16.75 -21.92
C ALA A 523 -15.74 -16.08 -22.10
N LYS A 524 -16.72 -16.73 -22.74
CA LYS A 524 -18.06 -16.18 -22.92
C LYS A 524 -18.72 -15.86 -21.59
N VAL A 525 -19.44 -14.75 -21.54
CA VAL A 525 -20.26 -14.32 -20.41
C VAL A 525 -21.71 -14.28 -20.86
N THR A 526 -22.59 -14.96 -20.10
CA THR A 526 -24.00 -15.08 -20.45
C THR A 526 -24.68 -13.71 -20.56
N GLY A 527 -25.29 -13.43 -21.70
CA GLY A 527 -25.99 -12.18 -21.95
C GLY A 527 -25.10 -10.99 -22.36
N TYR A 528 -23.79 -11.23 -22.54
CA TYR A 528 -22.87 -10.18 -22.97
C TYR A 528 -22.01 -10.64 -24.15
N ARG A 529 -21.80 -9.74 -25.11
CA ARG A 529 -20.81 -9.92 -26.16
C ARG A 529 -19.44 -9.59 -25.61
N VAL A 530 -18.50 -10.52 -25.77
CA VAL A 530 -17.15 -10.47 -25.19
C VAL A 530 -16.10 -10.59 -26.28
N GLY A 531 -15.05 -9.81 -26.19
CA GLY A 531 -13.87 -9.95 -27.03
C GLY A 531 -12.61 -10.06 -26.22
N GLY A 532 -11.63 -10.84 -26.71
CA GLY A 532 -10.36 -10.99 -26.00
C GLY A 532 -9.33 -11.79 -26.78
N LYS A 533 -8.18 -12.03 -26.15
CA LYS A 533 -7.09 -12.82 -26.73
C LYS A 533 -6.40 -13.67 -25.69
N THR A 534 -6.17 -14.94 -26.02
CA THR A 534 -5.32 -15.85 -25.25
C THR A 534 -3.84 -15.57 -25.47
N GLY A 535 -3.04 -15.75 -24.45
CA GLY A 535 -1.58 -15.78 -24.48
C GLY A 535 -1.06 -17.10 -23.92
N THR A 536 -0.05 -17.64 -24.56
CA THR A 536 0.75 -18.75 -24.06
C THR A 536 2.18 -18.48 -24.48
N ALA A 537 3.09 -18.42 -23.52
CA ALA A 537 4.51 -18.25 -23.76
C ALA A 537 5.29 -19.23 -22.89
N GLU A 538 6.47 -19.61 -23.33
CA GLU A 538 7.40 -20.39 -22.51
C GLU A 538 7.91 -19.54 -21.36
N ALA A 539 7.94 -20.10 -20.13
CA ALA A 539 8.41 -19.40 -18.95
C ALA A 539 9.95 -19.56 -18.83
N PRO A 540 10.71 -18.45 -18.73
CA PRO A 540 12.15 -18.51 -18.52
C PRO A 540 12.50 -19.22 -17.21
N SER A 541 13.56 -20.04 -17.21
CA SER A 541 14.09 -20.71 -16.02
C SER A 541 15.29 -19.95 -15.45
N GLU A 542 15.38 -19.86 -14.13
CA GLU A 542 16.56 -19.32 -13.43
C GLU A 542 17.85 -20.09 -13.76
N LYS A 543 17.72 -21.36 -14.14
CA LYS A 543 18.85 -22.23 -14.54
C LYS A 543 19.25 -22.05 -16.00
N GLY A 544 18.60 -21.12 -16.72
CA GLY A 544 18.72 -20.91 -18.17
C GLY A 544 17.76 -21.82 -18.95
N GLY A 545 17.36 -21.35 -20.15
CA GLY A 545 16.34 -22.00 -20.97
C GLY A 545 14.93 -21.72 -20.47
N TYR A 546 14.01 -22.63 -20.74
CA TYR A 546 12.59 -22.49 -20.38
C TYR A 546 12.14 -23.65 -19.49
N ASP A 547 11.22 -23.34 -18.56
CA ASP A 547 10.61 -24.32 -17.65
C ASP A 547 9.13 -23.97 -17.43
N GLY A 548 8.24 -24.74 -18.05
CA GLY A 548 6.81 -24.51 -18.03
C GLY A 548 6.35 -23.36 -18.93
N TYR A 549 5.14 -22.89 -18.66
CA TYR A 549 4.46 -21.87 -19.48
C TYR A 549 3.87 -20.76 -18.61
N THR A 550 3.80 -19.56 -19.20
CA THR A 550 2.92 -18.49 -18.75
C THR A 550 1.66 -18.54 -19.60
N THR A 551 0.49 -18.63 -18.97
CA THR A 551 -0.81 -18.57 -19.68
C THR A 551 -1.56 -17.31 -19.30
N SER A 552 -2.21 -16.67 -20.27
CA SER A 552 -2.96 -15.46 -20.02
C SER A 552 -4.22 -15.37 -20.91
N PHE A 553 -5.20 -14.63 -20.42
CA PHE A 553 -6.30 -14.15 -21.24
C PHE A 553 -6.61 -12.71 -20.86
N VAL A 554 -6.72 -11.85 -21.86
CA VAL A 554 -7.13 -10.45 -21.68
C VAL A 554 -8.33 -10.18 -22.56
N GLY A 555 -9.39 -9.63 -21.99
CA GLY A 555 -10.60 -9.34 -22.73
C GLY A 555 -11.36 -8.15 -22.18
N VAL A 556 -12.31 -7.67 -23.01
CA VAL A 556 -13.17 -6.54 -22.69
C VAL A 556 -14.64 -6.90 -22.92
N ALA A 557 -15.52 -6.28 -22.14
CA ALA A 557 -16.96 -6.43 -22.25
C ALA A 557 -17.70 -5.16 -21.78
N PRO A 558 -18.94 -4.91 -22.30
CA PRO A 558 -19.50 -5.46 -23.53
C PRO A 558 -18.68 -5.02 -24.75
N ILE A 559 -18.57 -5.86 -25.79
CA ILE A 559 -17.66 -5.54 -26.93
C ILE A 559 -18.17 -4.40 -27.80
N GLU A 560 -19.47 -4.23 -27.91
CA GLU A 560 -20.13 -3.15 -28.65
C GLU A 560 -19.96 -1.77 -28.00
N ASN A 561 -19.72 -1.74 -26.69
CA ASN A 561 -19.45 -0.52 -25.92
C ASN A 561 -18.57 -0.87 -24.73
N PRO A 562 -17.27 -1.06 -24.93
CA PRO A 562 -16.39 -1.56 -23.88
C PRO A 562 -16.41 -0.67 -22.63
N GLN A 563 -16.66 -1.30 -21.48
CA GLN A 563 -16.63 -0.64 -20.18
C GLN A 563 -15.54 -1.23 -19.31
N PHE A 564 -15.46 -2.55 -19.24
CA PHE A 564 -14.51 -3.23 -18.36
C PHE A 564 -13.57 -4.12 -19.13
N LEU A 565 -12.34 -4.16 -18.63
CA LEU A 565 -11.29 -5.08 -19.00
C LEU A 565 -11.05 -6.02 -17.82
N VAL A 566 -10.87 -7.30 -18.11
CA VAL A 566 -10.29 -8.27 -17.18
C VAL A 566 -9.09 -8.90 -17.86
N ALA A 567 -7.96 -8.98 -17.13
CA ALA A 567 -6.78 -9.70 -17.55
C ALA A 567 -6.45 -10.74 -16.48
N VAL A 568 -6.28 -12.00 -16.87
CA VAL A 568 -5.86 -13.07 -15.97
C VAL A 568 -4.57 -13.67 -16.51
N THR A 569 -3.53 -13.73 -15.67
CA THR A 569 -2.22 -14.31 -16.01
C THR A 569 -1.83 -15.33 -14.95
N MET A 570 -1.36 -16.49 -15.38
CA MET A 570 -0.97 -17.59 -14.51
C MET A 570 0.42 -18.12 -14.93
N GLN A 571 1.28 -18.33 -13.95
CA GLN A 571 2.66 -18.76 -14.15
C GLN A 571 2.84 -20.23 -13.78
N ARG A 572 3.47 -20.98 -14.66
CA ARG A 572 3.86 -22.39 -14.49
C ARG A 572 2.77 -23.28 -13.88
N PRO A 573 1.56 -23.34 -14.49
CA PRO A 573 0.59 -24.33 -14.07
C PRO A 573 1.09 -25.75 -14.34
N GLU A 574 0.81 -26.70 -13.44
CA GLU A 574 1.05 -28.11 -13.69
C GLU A 574 0.04 -28.69 -14.69
N GLY A 575 0.52 -29.62 -15.53
CA GLY A 575 -0.31 -30.32 -16.51
C GLY A 575 -0.50 -29.57 -17.83
N SER A 576 -1.25 -30.21 -18.75
CA SER A 576 -1.56 -29.63 -20.06
C SER A 576 -2.75 -28.67 -19.96
N VAL A 577 -2.47 -27.40 -19.68
CA VAL A 577 -3.52 -26.38 -19.48
C VAL A 577 -4.06 -25.85 -20.82
N GLY A 578 -3.35 -26.10 -21.92
CA GLY A 578 -3.72 -25.61 -23.26
C GLY A 578 -3.83 -24.09 -23.32
N THR A 579 -4.43 -23.58 -24.39
CA THR A 579 -4.63 -22.14 -24.62
C THR A 579 -5.76 -21.54 -23.75
N ASN A 580 -6.50 -22.36 -22.98
CA ASN A 580 -7.70 -21.96 -22.24
C ASN A 580 -7.49 -21.86 -20.72
N GLY A 581 -6.23 -21.88 -20.28
CA GLY A 581 -5.88 -21.97 -18.85
C GLY A 581 -6.50 -20.93 -17.94
N THR A 582 -6.84 -19.75 -18.46
CA THR A 582 -7.33 -18.60 -17.68
C THR A 582 -8.64 -17.99 -18.23
N THR A 583 -9.24 -18.57 -19.27
CA THR A 583 -10.44 -18.02 -19.92
C THR A 583 -11.70 -18.17 -19.07
N ALA A 584 -11.83 -19.28 -18.33
CA ALA A 584 -12.97 -19.49 -17.43
C ALA A 584 -12.93 -18.54 -16.22
N GLU A 585 -11.74 -18.26 -15.70
CA GLU A 585 -11.52 -17.31 -14.60
C GLU A 585 -11.83 -15.88 -15.05
N PHE A 586 -11.43 -15.53 -16.26
CA PHE A 586 -11.85 -14.28 -16.89
C PHE A 586 -13.38 -14.15 -16.92
N SER A 587 -14.07 -15.19 -17.45
CA SER A 587 -15.54 -15.19 -17.57
C SER A 587 -16.21 -14.94 -16.22
N LYS A 588 -15.81 -15.67 -15.17
CA LYS A 588 -16.34 -15.51 -13.80
C LYS A 588 -16.14 -14.09 -13.26
N ILE A 589 -14.91 -13.56 -13.39
CA ILE A 589 -14.56 -12.23 -12.87
C ILE A 589 -15.29 -11.13 -13.68
N MET A 590 -15.35 -11.26 -15.01
CA MET A 590 -16.05 -10.30 -15.87
C MET A 590 -17.55 -10.28 -15.58
N GLU A 591 -18.18 -11.46 -15.48
CA GLU A 591 -19.60 -11.57 -15.13
C GLU A 591 -19.90 -10.89 -13.78
N ARG A 592 -19.09 -11.17 -12.75
CA ARG A 592 -19.23 -10.52 -11.44
C ARG A 592 -19.09 -9.01 -11.55
N THR A 593 -18.14 -8.53 -12.34
CA THR A 593 -17.90 -7.09 -12.54
C THR A 593 -19.09 -6.43 -13.20
N LEU A 594 -19.56 -6.98 -14.35
CA LEU A 594 -20.69 -6.44 -15.10
C LEU A 594 -21.94 -6.35 -14.22
N HIS A 595 -22.23 -7.39 -13.43
CA HIS A 595 -23.36 -7.39 -12.50
C HIS A 595 -23.19 -6.38 -11.36
N THR A 596 -21.99 -6.26 -10.78
CA THR A 596 -21.71 -5.30 -9.70
C THR A 596 -21.97 -3.85 -10.13
N TYR A 597 -21.66 -3.55 -11.39
CA TYR A 597 -21.85 -2.21 -11.96
C TYR A 597 -23.15 -2.05 -12.75
N ASN A 598 -24.06 -3.04 -12.68
CA ASN A 598 -25.38 -3.03 -13.32
C ASN A 598 -25.29 -2.70 -14.83
N VAL A 599 -24.32 -3.28 -15.53
CA VAL A 599 -24.17 -3.09 -16.96
C VAL A 599 -25.34 -3.75 -17.69
N PRO A 600 -26.04 -3.04 -18.59
CA PRO A 600 -27.10 -3.66 -19.39
C PRO A 600 -26.57 -4.81 -20.23
N LEU A 601 -27.43 -5.83 -20.45
CA LEU A 601 -27.11 -6.94 -21.34
C LEU A 601 -26.85 -6.44 -22.76
N SER A 602 -25.96 -7.12 -23.48
CA SER A 602 -25.69 -6.83 -24.88
C SER A 602 -26.93 -7.05 -25.75
N THR A 603 -27.09 -6.24 -26.77
CA THR A 603 -28.16 -6.35 -27.78
C THR A 603 -27.54 -6.63 -29.13
N GLY A 604 -28.22 -7.45 -29.94
CA GLY A 604 -27.77 -7.82 -31.28
C GLY A 604 -26.82 -9.03 -31.31
N GLU A 605 -26.72 -9.62 -32.46
CA GLU A 605 -25.84 -10.77 -32.70
C GLU A 605 -24.41 -10.32 -33.07
N PRO A 606 -23.37 -11.14 -32.79
CA PRO A 606 -22.00 -10.87 -33.20
C PRO A 606 -21.86 -10.74 -34.73
N GLU A 607 -21.16 -9.71 -35.18
CA GLU A 607 -20.77 -9.57 -36.60
C GLU A 607 -19.48 -10.31 -36.87
N LEU A 608 -19.58 -11.61 -37.16
CA LEU A 608 -18.43 -12.49 -37.31
C LEU A 608 -17.83 -12.47 -38.71
N ILE A 609 -16.51 -12.41 -38.78
CA ILE A 609 -15.75 -12.52 -40.01
C ILE A 609 -15.39 -14.01 -40.24
N PRO A 610 -15.64 -14.57 -41.40
CA PRO A 610 -15.26 -15.96 -41.70
C PRO A 610 -13.77 -16.20 -41.45
N ILE A 611 -13.46 -17.35 -40.85
CA ILE A 611 -12.06 -17.78 -40.58
C ILE A 611 -11.34 -18.13 -41.89
N PHE A 612 -12.01 -18.83 -42.78
CA PHE A 612 -11.50 -19.22 -44.08
C PHE A 612 -12.02 -18.27 -45.16
N ALA A 613 -11.19 -18.04 -46.17
CA ALA A 613 -11.67 -17.35 -47.38
C ALA A 613 -12.68 -18.25 -48.13
N GLU A 614 -13.77 -17.63 -48.59
CA GLU A 614 -14.66 -18.34 -49.51
C GLU A 614 -13.92 -18.72 -50.78
N ASP A 615 -14.01 -20.00 -51.18
CA ASP A 615 -13.52 -20.44 -52.48
C ASP A 615 -14.31 -19.76 -53.59
N SER A 616 -13.64 -18.88 -54.32
CA SER A 616 -14.23 -18.18 -55.48
C SER A 616 -14.62 -19.13 -56.62
N SER A 617 -14.36 -20.44 -56.48
CA SER A 617 -14.69 -21.45 -57.47
C SER A 617 -16.15 -21.93 -57.50
N ASN A 618 -17.00 -21.51 -56.48
CA ASN A 618 -18.41 -21.94 -56.43
C ASN A 618 -19.42 -20.87 -56.85
N LYS A 619 -19.00 -19.78 -57.49
CA LYS A 619 -19.93 -18.76 -58.07
C LYS A 619 -20.13 -18.93 -59.56
N THR A 620 -20.06 -20.14 -60.11
CA THR A 620 -20.50 -20.44 -61.50
C THR A 620 -21.34 -21.70 -61.50
N SER A 621 -22.60 -21.58 -61.25
CA SER A 621 -23.68 -22.39 -61.83
C SER A 621 -25.04 -21.70 -61.66
#